data_7b4ab107f8da810f0c9fcd52b20ba4f6
#
_entry.id   7b4ab107f8da810f0c9fcd52b20ba4f6
#
_cell.length_a   1.000
_cell.length_b   1.000
_cell.length_c   1.000
_cell.angle_alpha   90.00
_cell.angle_beta   90.00
_cell.angle_gamma   90.00
#
_symmetry.space_group_name_H-M   'P 1'
#
loop_
_entity.id
_entity.type
_entity.pdbx_description
1 polymer ?
#
loop_
_entity_poly.entity_id
_entity_poly.type
_entity_poly.pdbx_seq_one_letter_code
_entity_poly.pdbx_strand_id
1 'polypeptide(L)'
;NFAGDFRQMPLNDNTNKKTEYIMINAQDIKIGTAIRMDGKLYFCIDFLHVKPGKGNTFMRTKLKDVVDGYVLERRFNIGEKLEDVRVERRPYQYLYQEGTDYVFMNQETYEQVNISADQINGVAYMKEGMTLEVVTDASTETILFADMPVKVVLAITYTEPGLKGDTATNATKPATLETGAEIRVP
;
A
#
# COMPACT_ATOMS: atom_id res chain seq x y z
N ASN A 1 -11.39 30.11 52.57
CA ASN A 1 -10.84 30.97 51.53
C ASN A 1 -9.49 30.46 51.10
N PHE A 2 -9.48 29.55 50.15
CA PHE A 2 -8.31 29.24 49.34
C PHE A 2 -8.78 29.20 47.87
N ALA A 3 -8.68 30.34 47.21
CA ALA A 3 -8.76 30.45 45.76
C ALA A 3 -7.39 30.10 45.19
N GLY A 4 -7.24 28.90 44.69
CA GLY A 4 -6.05 28.45 43.95
C GLY A 4 -6.15 28.85 42.48
N ASP A 5 -5.24 29.69 42.09
CA ASP A 5 -4.98 30.26 40.80
C ASP A 5 -4.66 29.17 39.80
N PHE A 6 -5.61 28.80 38.92
CA PHE A 6 -5.37 27.94 37.75
C PHE A 6 -4.67 28.78 36.68
N ARG A 7 -3.35 28.90 36.76
CA ARG A 7 -2.55 29.37 35.66
C ARG A 7 -2.68 28.43 34.47
N GLN A 8 -3.20 28.98 33.40
CA GLN A 8 -3.22 28.39 32.07
C GLN A 8 -1.82 27.86 31.70
N MET A 9 -1.68 26.56 31.60
CA MET A 9 -0.54 25.97 30.87
C MET A 9 -0.66 26.36 29.40
N PRO A 10 0.38 26.90 28.78
CA PRO A 10 0.35 27.14 27.35
C PRO A 10 0.27 25.76 26.66
N LEU A 11 -0.77 25.60 25.84
CA LEU A 11 -0.83 24.54 24.84
C LEU A 11 0.39 24.71 23.95
N ASN A 12 1.33 23.81 24.08
CA ASN A 12 2.53 23.78 23.24
C ASN A 12 2.12 23.29 21.85
N ASP A 13 1.63 24.23 21.04
CA ASP A 13 1.27 24.05 19.65
C ASP A 13 2.56 24.00 18.81
N ASN A 14 3.28 22.89 18.92
CA ASN A 14 4.53 22.68 18.22
C ASN A 14 4.43 21.49 17.26
N THR A 15 3.37 21.50 16.42
CA THR A 15 3.19 20.56 15.30
C THR A 15 3.35 21.24 13.94
N ASN A 16 4.30 22.16 13.84
CA ASN A 16 4.74 22.66 12.54
C ASN A 16 6.07 21.98 12.17
N LYS A 17 6.08 20.63 12.15
CA LYS A 17 7.11 19.89 11.41
C LYS A 17 6.86 20.22 9.94
N LYS A 18 7.57 21.20 9.42
CA LYS A 18 7.62 21.51 7.99
C LYS A 18 8.10 20.23 7.31
N THR A 19 7.16 19.48 6.74
CA THR A 19 7.48 18.26 6.00
C THR A 19 8.35 18.69 4.83
N GLU A 20 9.62 18.38 4.89
CA GLU A 20 10.59 18.72 3.85
C GLU A 20 10.43 17.68 2.73
N TYR A 21 9.66 18.05 1.70
CA TYR A 21 9.43 17.19 0.55
C TYR A 21 10.73 17.04 -0.25
N ILE A 22 11.15 15.82 -0.46
CA ILE A 22 12.28 15.52 -1.32
C ILE A 22 11.82 15.65 -2.77
N MET A 23 12.47 16.52 -3.54
CA MET A 23 12.13 16.73 -4.94
C MET A 23 13.17 16.09 -5.84
N ILE A 24 12.74 15.19 -6.72
CA ILE A 24 13.58 14.61 -7.77
C ILE A 24 13.23 15.20 -9.14
N ASN A 25 14.17 15.10 -10.09
CA ASN A 25 13.83 15.41 -11.47
C ASN A 25 13.17 14.18 -12.12
N ALA A 26 12.24 14.42 -13.04
CA ALA A 26 11.56 13.32 -13.75
C ALA A 26 12.53 12.34 -14.46
N GLN A 27 13.69 12.80 -14.86
CA GLN A 27 14.74 11.96 -15.48
C GLN A 27 15.38 10.98 -14.49
N ASP A 28 15.24 11.21 -13.20
CA ASP A 28 15.84 10.38 -12.14
C ASP A 28 14.88 9.27 -11.66
N ILE A 29 13.65 9.24 -12.19
CA ILE A 29 12.65 8.20 -11.90
C ILE A 29 13.20 6.82 -12.33
N LYS A 30 13.00 5.84 -11.45
CA LYS A 30 13.32 4.42 -11.67
C LYS A 30 12.11 3.55 -11.29
N ILE A 31 12.13 2.29 -11.71
CA ILE A 31 11.16 1.31 -11.23
C ILE A 31 11.28 1.21 -9.70
N GLY A 32 10.14 1.30 -9.00
CA GLY A 32 10.06 1.32 -7.55
C GLY A 32 10.15 2.71 -6.91
N THR A 33 10.43 3.78 -7.67
CA THR A 33 10.33 5.16 -7.16
C THR A 33 8.88 5.45 -6.77
N ALA A 34 8.67 5.92 -5.54
CA ALA A 34 7.36 6.37 -5.08
C ALA A 34 7.28 7.90 -5.24
N ILE A 35 6.27 8.37 -5.94
CA ILE A 35 6.04 9.80 -6.16
C ILE A 35 4.65 10.19 -5.67
N ARG A 36 4.55 11.39 -5.08
CA ARG A 36 3.26 11.99 -4.72
C ARG A 36 2.83 12.94 -5.84
N MET A 37 1.59 12.79 -6.29
CA MET A 37 1.00 13.59 -7.34
C MET A 37 -0.50 13.74 -7.10
N ASP A 38 -0.99 14.97 -7.14
CA ASP A 38 -2.41 15.29 -6.91
C ASP A 38 -2.98 14.69 -5.60
N GLY A 39 -2.16 14.64 -4.53
CA GLY A 39 -2.51 14.10 -3.23
C GLY A 39 -2.51 12.56 -3.15
N LYS A 40 -2.24 11.87 -4.24
CA LYS A 40 -2.14 10.41 -4.30
C LYS A 40 -0.68 9.96 -4.40
N LEU A 41 -0.42 8.75 -3.91
CA LEU A 41 0.89 8.12 -4.00
C LEU A 41 0.91 7.09 -5.13
N TYR A 42 1.96 7.12 -5.92
CA TYR A 42 2.16 6.22 -7.06
C TYR A 42 3.53 5.58 -7.03
N PHE A 43 3.60 4.30 -7.38
CA PHE A 43 4.86 3.63 -7.70
C PHE A 43 5.11 3.62 -9.20
N CYS A 44 6.31 4.00 -9.60
CA CYS A 44 6.77 3.79 -10.97
C CYS A 44 7.03 2.30 -11.20
N ILE A 45 6.24 1.68 -12.08
CA ILE A 45 6.37 0.26 -12.45
C ILE A 45 7.07 0.05 -13.80
N ASP A 46 7.12 1.10 -14.63
CA ASP A 46 7.80 1.08 -15.92
C ASP A 46 8.13 2.51 -16.36
N PHE A 47 9.24 2.71 -17.05
CA PHE A 47 9.60 4.01 -17.60
C PHE A 47 10.37 3.90 -18.91
N LEU A 48 10.22 4.89 -19.77
CA LEU A 48 10.95 5.01 -21.03
C LEU A 48 11.41 6.45 -21.25
N HIS A 49 12.69 6.62 -21.46
CA HIS A 49 13.26 7.90 -21.88
C HIS A 49 13.11 8.09 -23.40
N VAL A 50 12.19 8.95 -23.81
CA VAL A 50 11.88 9.18 -25.22
C VAL A 50 12.62 10.42 -25.73
N LYS A 51 13.47 10.21 -26.74
CA LYS A 51 14.18 11.27 -27.47
C LYS A 51 13.61 11.35 -28.89
N PRO A 52 12.58 12.16 -29.12
CA PRO A 52 12.03 12.30 -30.47
C PRO A 52 13.02 13.00 -31.38
N GLY A 53 13.00 12.68 -32.67
CA GLY A 53 13.87 13.34 -33.67
C GLY A 53 13.57 14.84 -33.84
N LYS A 54 12.34 15.27 -33.52
CA LYS A 54 11.91 16.66 -33.41
C LYS A 54 11.09 16.83 -32.14
N GLY A 55 11.41 17.84 -31.33
CA GLY A 55 10.72 18.15 -30.07
C GLY A 55 11.54 17.84 -28.82
N ASN A 56 10.98 18.15 -27.66
CA ASN A 56 11.65 18.00 -26.38
C ASN A 56 11.68 16.52 -25.95
N THR A 57 12.77 16.13 -25.33
CA THR A 57 12.90 14.84 -24.66
C THR A 57 11.97 14.77 -23.44
N PHE A 58 11.34 13.62 -23.22
CA PHE A 58 10.44 13.40 -22.11
C PHE A 58 10.57 11.98 -21.54
N MET A 59 10.13 11.82 -20.30
CA MET A 59 9.96 10.52 -19.66
C MET A 59 8.52 10.06 -19.81
N ARG A 60 8.32 8.86 -20.34
CA ARG A 60 7.02 8.16 -20.32
C ARG A 60 7.06 7.14 -19.22
N THR A 61 6.15 7.23 -18.26
CA THR A 61 6.13 6.37 -17.09
C THR A 61 4.79 5.66 -16.97
N LYS A 62 4.81 4.43 -16.45
CA LYS A 62 3.62 3.77 -15.94
C LYS A 62 3.66 3.83 -14.43
N LEU A 63 2.62 4.41 -13.88
CA LEU A 63 2.47 4.67 -12.46
C LEU A 63 1.32 3.84 -11.91
N LYS A 64 1.57 3.07 -10.86
CA LYS A 64 0.56 2.30 -10.16
C LYS A 64 0.13 3.05 -8.92
N ASP A 65 -1.16 3.39 -8.81
CA ASP A 65 -1.75 3.93 -7.60
C ASP A 65 -1.59 2.92 -6.46
N VAL A 66 -1.18 3.42 -5.31
CA VAL A 66 -0.84 2.59 -4.15
C VAL A 66 -2.09 2.01 -3.49
N VAL A 67 -3.18 2.78 -3.46
CA VAL A 67 -4.44 2.40 -2.81
C VAL A 67 -5.32 1.57 -3.75
N ASP A 68 -5.62 2.14 -4.92
CA ASP A 68 -6.56 1.54 -5.86
C ASP A 68 -5.93 0.48 -6.77
N GLY A 69 -4.60 0.40 -6.80
CA GLY A 69 -3.85 -0.48 -7.70
C GLY A 69 -3.98 -0.12 -9.19
N TYR A 70 -4.67 0.96 -9.50
CA TYR A 70 -4.90 1.43 -10.86
C TYR A 70 -3.59 1.87 -11.51
N VAL A 71 -3.39 1.48 -12.77
CA VAL A 71 -2.19 1.85 -13.53
C VAL A 71 -2.54 2.94 -14.54
N LEU A 72 -1.80 4.05 -14.47
CA LEU A 72 -1.91 5.13 -15.43
C LEU A 72 -0.57 5.37 -16.14
N GLU A 73 -0.63 5.81 -17.40
CA GLU A 73 0.55 6.27 -18.14
C GLU A 73 0.63 7.80 -18.04
N ARG A 74 1.80 8.30 -17.65
CA ARG A 74 2.07 9.74 -17.52
C ARG A 74 3.35 10.12 -18.27
N ARG A 75 3.35 11.31 -18.88
CA ARG A 75 4.54 11.93 -19.47
C ARG A 75 5.00 13.06 -18.59
N PHE A 76 6.30 13.11 -18.33
CA PHE A 76 6.96 14.18 -17.61
C PHE A 76 8.03 14.80 -18.51
N ASN A 77 8.14 16.12 -18.50
CA ASN A 77 9.21 16.79 -19.20
C ASN A 77 10.55 16.58 -18.46
N ILE A 78 11.65 16.59 -19.21
CA ILE A 78 12.99 16.56 -18.60
C ILE A 78 13.16 17.79 -17.71
N GLY A 79 13.59 17.58 -16.47
CA GLY A 79 13.73 18.66 -15.47
C GLY A 79 12.45 19.02 -14.70
N GLU A 80 11.31 18.44 -15.03
CA GLU A 80 10.12 18.55 -14.19
C GLU A 80 10.39 17.99 -12.79
N LYS A 81 9.99 18.74 -11.76
CA LYS A 81 10.20 18.37 -10.37
C LYS A 81 9.04 17.56 -9.86
N LEU A 82 9.33 16.43 -9.24
CA LEU A 82 8.37 15.50 -8.67
C LEU A 82 8.67 15.29 -7.20
N GLU A 83 7.63 15.19 -6.39
CA GLU A 83 7.77 14.88 -4.98
C GLU A 83 8.10 13.38 -4.83
N ASP A 84 9.33 13.10 -4.41
CA ASP A 84 9.79 11.74 -4.09
C ASP A 84 9.40 11.39 -2.66
N VAL A 85 8.74 10.24 -2.49
CA VAL A 85 8.35 9.74 -1.18
C VAL A 85 9.23 8.55 -0.84
N ARG A 86 10.13 8.75 0.13
CA ARG A 86 10.92 7.65 0.63
C ARG A 86 10.06 6.70 1.44
N VAL A 87 9.94 5.47 0.98
CA VAL A 87 9.14 4.44 1.66
C VAL A 87 10.02 3.44 2.38
N GLU A 88 9.58 3.01 3.55
CA GLU A 88 10.16 1.90 4.29
C GLU A 88 9.17 0.75 4.34
N ARG A 89 9.70 -0.48 4.29
CA ARG A 89 8.92 -1.72 4.40
C ARG A 89 9.38 -2.47 5.64
N ARG A 90 8.43 -2.83 6.49
CA ARG A 90 8.71 -3.58 7.71
C ARG A 90 7.71 -4.72 7.89
N PRO A 91 8.14 -5.86 8.46
CA PRO A 91 7.26 -6.98 8.71
C PRO A 91 6.39 -6.72 9.95
N TYR A 92 5.08 -6.87 9.78
CA TYR A 92 4.09 -6.80 10.84
C TYR A 92 3.27 -8.08 10.86
N GLN A 93 2.96 -8.57 12.05
CA GLN A 93 2.07 -9.71 12.23
C GLN A 93 0.64 -9.24 12.46
N TYR A 94 -0.28 -9.74 11.68
CA TYR A 94 -1.71 -9.53 11.92
C TYR A 94 -2.14 -10.30 13.17
N LEU A 95 -2.74 -9.63 14.13
CA LEU A 95 -3.20 -10.20 15.38
C LEU A 95 -4.69 -10.54 15.35
N TYR A 96 -5.54 -9.52 15.23
CA TYR A 96 -7.01 -9.65 15.22
C TYR A 96 -7.66 -8.43 14.57
N GLN A 97 -8.97 -8.56 14.31
CA GLN A 97 -9.81 -7.45 13.84
C GLN A 97 -10.50 -6.76 15.00
N GLU A 98 -10.48 -5.44 15.03
CA GLU A 98 -11.17 -4.60 15.98
C GLU A 98 -12.10 -3.63 15.25
N GLY A 99 -13.40 -3.94 15.24
CA GLY A 99 -14.38 -3.16 14.49
C GLY A 99 -14.12 -3.20 12.98
N THR A 100 -13.82 -2.05 12.40
CA THR A 100 -13.46 -1.91 10.97
C THR A 100 -11.98 -1.99 10.68
N ASP A 101 -11.17 -1.94 11.73
CA ASP A 101 -9.72 -1.92 11.63
C ASP A 101 -9.10 -3.27 11.98
N TYR A 102 -7.87 -3.45 11.54
CA TYR A 102 -7.08 -4.66 11.78
C TYR A 102 -5.85 -4.30 12.61
N VAL A 103 -5.64 -5.02 13.70
CA VAL A 103 -4.53 -4.78 14.63
C VAL A 103 -3.33 -5.59 14.19
N PHE A 104 -2.21 -4.91 14.00
CA PHE A 104 -0.94 -5.48 13.62
C PHE A 104 0.13 -5.19 14.67
N MET A 105 1.08 -6.08 14.80
CA MET A 105 2.25 -5.92 15.67
C MET A 105 3.53 -5.90 14.84
N ASN A 106 4.32 -4.86 15.00
CA ASN A 106 5.65 -4.77 14.43
C ASN A 106 6.53 -5.89 14.99
N GLN A 107 7.16 -6.69 14.15
CA GLN A 107 7.98 -7.82 14.61
C GLN A 107 9.34 -7.42 15.19
N GLU A 108 9.75 -6.17 14.99
CA GLU A 108 11.02 -5.64 15.52
C GLU A 108 10.83 -4.87 16.83
N THR A 109 9.80 -3.99 16.88
CA THR A 109 9.56 -3.11 18.05
C THR A 109 8.48 -3.61 18.98
N TYR A 110 7.66 -4.59 18.54
CA TYR A 110 6.49 -5.13 19.24
C TYR A 110 5.37 -4.09 19.48
N GLU A 111 5.45 -2.94 18.84
CA GLU A 111 4.40 -1.93 18.89
C GLU A 111 3.20 -2.37 18.05
N GLN A 112 2.00 -2.08 18.56
CA GLN A 112 0.76 -2.38 17.85
C GLN A 112 0.27 -1.14 17.10
N VAL A 113 -0.28 -1.37 15.92
CA VAL A 113 -0.87 -0.34 15.07
C VAL A 113 -2.19 -0.84 14.49
N ASN A 114 -3.12 0.08 14.27
CA ASN A 114 -4.38 -0.21 13.61
C ASN A 114 -4.28 0.23 12.14
N ILE A 115 -4.68 -0.66 11.24
CA ILE A 115 -4.68 -0.42 9.79
C ILE A 115 -6.09 -0.70 9.29
N SER A 116 -6.67 0.23 8.55
CA SER A 116 -8.01 0.07 8.00
C SER A 116 -8.02 -0.88 6.80
N ALA A 117 -9.18 -1.50 6.54
CA ALA A 117 -9.32 -2.52 5.49
C ALA A 117 -8.94 -2.02 4.09
N ASP A 118 -9.20 -0.74 3.79
CA ASP A 118 -8.89 -0.09 2.51
C ASP A 118 -7.38 0.12 2.28
N GLN A 119 -6.59 0.11 3.36
CA GLN A 119 -5.13 0.18 3.28
C GLN A 119 -4.47 -1.20 3.19
N ILE A 120 -5.23 -2.30 3.22
CA ILE A 120 -4.67 -3.67 3.19
C ILE A 120 -4.95 -4.32 1.84
N ASN A 121 -3.90 -4.54 1.07
CA ASN A 121 -3.99 -5.24 -0.19
C ASN A 121 -4.22 -6.75 0.04
N GLY A 122 -5.40 -7.24 -0.36
CA GLY A 122 -5.75 -8.66 -0.23
C GLY A 122 -6.34 -9.06 1.13
N VAL A 123 -6.96 -8.13 1.86
CA VAL A 123 -7.57 -8.35 3.18
C VAL A 123 -8.47 -9.59 3.25
N ALA A 124 -9.18 -9.95 2.17
CA ALA A 124 -10.04 -11.12 2.10
C ALA A 124 -9.31 -12.47 2.27
N TYR A 125 -8.01 -12.50 2.05
CA TYR A 125 -7.17 -13.70 2.16
C TYR A 125 -6.32 -13.71 3.44
N MET A 126 -6.48 -12.69 4.28
CA MET A 126 -5.69 -12.53 5.49
C MET A 126 -6.27 -13.38 6.64
N LYS A 127 -5.40 -14.03 7.39
CA LYS A 127 -5.76 -14.72 8.63
C LYS A 127 -4.83 -14.35 9.78
N GLU A 128 -5.31 -14.51 11.01
CA GLU A 128 -4.53 -14.24 12.23
C GLU A 128 -3.18 -14.97 12.21
N GLY A 129 -2.17 -14.29 12.70
CA GLY A 129 -0.80 -14.79 12.74
C GLY A 129 0.00 -14.60 11.44
N MET A 130 -0.63 -14.18 10.34
CA MET A 130 0.12 -13.88 9.09
C MET A 130 1.01 -12.66 9.25
N THR A 131 2.16 -12.72 8.60
CA THR A 131 3.08 -11.57 8.47
C THR A 131 2.84 -10.89 7.13
N LEU A 132 2.58 -9.58 7.18
CA LEU A 132 2.44 -8.68 6.04
C LEU A 132 3.60 -7.69 6.02
N GLU A 133 3.89 -7.13 4.85
CA GLU A 133 4.78 -5.98 4.73
C GLU A 133 4.00 -4.69 4.85
N VAL A 134 4.20 -3.95 5.94
CA VAL A 134 3.64 -2.61 6.11
C VAL A 134 4.59 -1.59 5.51
N VAL A 135 4.06 -0.75 4.64
CA VAL A 135 4.78 0.30 3.93
C VAL A 135 4.45 1.64 4.56
N THR A 136 5.49 2.34 5.00
CA THR A 136 5.38 3.65 5.64
C THR A 136 6.14 4.71 4.85
N ASP A 137 5.68 5.94 4.93
CA ASP A 137 6.44 7.11 4.49
C ASP A 137 7.54 7.38 5.52
N ALA A 138 8.80 7.23 5.13
CA ALA A 138 9.93 7.38 6.04
C ALA A 138 10.10 8.79 6.63
N SER A 139 9.49 9.81 6.02
CA SER A 139 9.59 11.20 6.48
C SER A 139 8.55 11.56 7.53
N THR A 140 7.37 10.94 7.46
CA THR A 140 6.22 11.21 8.34
C THR A 140 5.90 10.05 9.27
N GLU A 141 6.50 8.88 9.05
CA GLU A 141 6.19 7.61 9.72
C GLU A 141 4.72 7.16 9.55
N THR A 142 4.03 7.75 8.56
CA THR A 142 2.64 7.43 8.28
C THR A 142 2.54 6.10 7.53
N ILE A 143 1.63 5.23 7.97
CA ILE A 143 1.32 4.00 7.26
C ILE A 143 0.60 4.36 5.96
N LEU A 144 1.13 3.87 4.85
CA LEU A 144 0.57 4.07 3.53
C LEU A 144 -0.35 2.92 3.14
N PHE A 145 0.12 1.69 3.30
CA PHE A 145 -0.62 0.46 3.04
C PHE A 145 0.11 -0.76 3.62
N ALA A 146 -0.57 -1.91 3.60
CA ALA A 146 0.01 -3.21 3.91
C ALA A 146 -0.17 -4.17 2.74
N ASP A 147 0.90 -4.87 2.37
CA ASP A 147 0.91 -5.87 1.30
C ASP A 147 0.93 -7.28 1.88
N MET A 148 0.04 -8.13 1.38
CA MET A 148 0.09 -9.57 1.61
C MET A 148 1.34 -10.19 0.96
N PRO A 149 1.87 -11.29 1.51
CA PRO A 149 2.87 -12.10 0.83
C PRO A 149 2.38 -12.53 -0.56
N VAL A 150 3.29 -12.60 -1.53
CA VAL A 150 2.97 -13.00 -2.92
C VAL A 150 2.33 -14.40 -2.99
N LYS A 151 2.61 -15.26 -2.01
CA LYS A 151 2.06 -16.60 -1.89
C LYS A 151 1.57 -16.81 -0.46
N VAL A 152 0.34 -17.28 -0.34
CA VAL A 152 -0.27 -17.67 0.93
C VAL A 152 -0.81 -19.08 0.83
N VAL A 153 -0.80 -19.80 1.94
CA VAL A 153 -1.39 -21.16 2.05
C VAL A 153 -2.64 -21.03 2.89
N LEU A 154 -3.79 -21.33 2.25
CA LEU A 154 -5.10 -21.29 2.88
C LEU A 154 -5.82 -22.61 2.65
N ALA A 155 -6.53 -23.11 3.66
CA ALA A 155 -7.34 -24.30 3.54
C ALA A 155 -8.63 -24.01 2.77
N ILE A 156 -9.02 -24.92 1.89
CA ILE A 156 -10.36 -24.93 1.28
C ILE A 156 -11.31 -25.59 2.27
N THR A 157 -12.31 -24.85 2.71
CA THR A 157 -13.34 -25.35 3.67
C THR A 157 -14.54 -25.94 2.96
N TYR A 158 -14.85 -25.46 1.75
CA TYR A 158 -15.96 -25.97 0.96
C TYR A 158 -15.63 -25.86 -0.55
N THR A 159 -16.05 -26.85 -1.31
CA THR A 159 -16.07 -26.80 -2.78
C THR A 159 -17.17 -27.70 -3.32
N GLU A 160 -17.77 -27.30 -4.44
CA GLU A 160 -18.75 -28.13 -5.14
C GLU A 160 -18.12 -29.35 -5.79
N PRO A 161 -18.83 -30.50 -5.88
CA PRO A 161 -18.35 -31.63 -6.66
C PRO A 161 -18.23 -31.23 -8.14
N GLY A 162 -17.13 -31.63 -8.77
CA GLY A 162 -16.94 -31.41 -10.22
C GLY A 162 -18.01 -32.10 -11.05
N LEU A 163 -18.61 -31.39 -12.00
CA LEU A 163 -19.57 -32.01 -12.94
C LEU A 163 -18.83 -32.96 -13.87
N LYS A 164 -19.18 -34.25 -13.83
CA LYS A 164 -18.70 -35.23 -14.80
C LYS A 164 -19.33 -34.92 -16.17
N GLY A 165 -18.51 -34.52 -17.15
CA GLY A 165 -18.94 -34.32 -18.52
C GLY A 165 -18.52 -33.01 -19.15
N ASP A 166 -17.92 -32.08 -18.40
CA ASP A 166 -17.38 -30.86 -18.97
C ASP A 166 -15.99 -31.14 -19.57
N THR A 167 -15.98 -31.42 -20.88
CA THR A 167 -14.75 -31.61 -21.67
C THR A 167 -14.07 -30.28 -22.02
N ALA A 168 -14.54 -29.17 -21.47
CA ALA A 168 -13.90 -27.89 -21.64
C ALA A 168 -12.55 -27.86 -20.89
N THR A 169 -11.49 -27.73 -21.63
CA THR A 169 -10.16 -27.37 -21.14
C THR A 169 -10.28 -26.09 -20.33
N ASN A 170 -10.11 -26.16 -18.99
CA ASN A 170 -10.22 -25.09 -17.99
C ASN A 170 -11.56 -25.01 -17.23
N ALA A 171 -12.31 -26.09 -17.05
CA ALA A 171 -13.45 -26.11 -16.12
C ALA A 171 -12.96 -25.79 -14.70
N THR A 172 -13.45 -24.68 -14.13
CA THR A 172 -13.18 -24.26 -12.75
C THR A 172 -14.47 -24.28 -11.93
N LYS A 173 -14.38 -24.67 -10.66
CA LYS A 173 -15.48 -24.70 -9.71
C LYS A 173 -15.28 -23.68 -8.58
N PRO A 174 -16.33 -23.19 -7.94
CA PRO A 174 -16.20 -22.34 -6.78
C PRO A 174 -15.65 -23.12 -5.59
N ALA A 175 -14.83 -22.45 -4.79
CA ALA A 175 -14.33 -22.97 -3.54
C ALA A 175 -14.26 -21.85 -2.50
N THR A 176 -14.63 -22.15 -1.26
CA THR A 176 -14.58 -21.24 -0.13
C THR A 176 -13.33 -21.54 0.69
N LEU A 177 -12.57 -20.51 1.00
CA LEU A 177 -11.37 -20.61 1.83
C LEU A 177 -11.71 -20.50 3.33
N GLU A 178 -10.76 -20.87 4.18
CA GLU A 178 -10.86 -20.72 5.64
C GLU A 178 -11.10 -19.27 6.10
N THR A 179 -10.72 -18.30 5.29
CA THR A 179 -10.97 -16.87 5.53
C THR A 179 -12.37 -16.42 5.10
N GLY A 180 -13.18 -17.29 4.51
CA GLY A 180 -14.48 -16.97 3.94
C GLY A 180 -14.42 -16.41 2.51
N ALA A 181 -13.24 -16.19 1.97
CA ALA A 181 -13.10 -15.72 0.59
C ALA A 181 -13.46 -16.81 -0.42
N GLU A 182 -14.13 -16.45 -1.50
CA GLU A 182 -14.46 -17.33 -2.60
C GLU A 182 -13.45 -17.20 -3.72
N ILE A 183 -12.98 -18.35 -4.21
CA ILE A 183 -12.06 -18.44 -5.35
C ILE A 183 -12.55 -19.48 -6.34
N ARG A 184 -11.97 -19.50 -7.53
CA ARG A 184 -12.21 -20.57 -8.51
C ARG A 184 -11.00 -21.49 -8.59
N VAL A 185 -11.25 -22.79 -8.43
CA VAL A 185 -10.23 -23.84 -8.49
C VAL A 185 -10.55 -24.82 -9.62
N PRO A 186 -9.56 -25.55 -10.18
CA PRO A 186 -9.76 -26.60 -11.17
C PRO A 186 -10.64 -27.74 -10.69
#